data_143e246a0530469ad0877d7f4ae4564a
#
_entry.id   143e246a0530469ad0877d7f4ae4564a
#
_cell.length_a   1.000
_cell.length_b   1.000
_cell.length_c   1.000
_cell.angle_alpha   90.00
_cell.angle_beta   90.00
_cell.angle_gamma   90.00
#
_symmetry.space_group_name_H-M   'P 1'
#
loop_
_entity.id
_entity.type
_entity.pdbx_description
1 polymer ?
#
loop_
_entity_poly.entity_id
_entity_poly.type
_entity_poly.pdbx_seq_one_letter_code
_entity_poly.pdbx_strand_id
1 'polypeptide(L)'
;IFQFGPNAYGKPATALNILRETVMGRELFDFAFKEYGRRWAFKRPTPADLFRTMEDASSVDLDWFWRGWFYTNDHVDLALSDIQWYQISTGDPDVEKPLAKDEKDAEPVDIALVRDEEYIAESRLEARPELNDHYTTVDPYAVMEIERSEYQDYVAALDEDELAMLSSGKHFYQLTFENIGGLVMPLVVEFTYTDGTTDVRRVPVEIWRKGGKEVTKVFVTPKEATRIVLDPFLELADTDLSNNAWPRNVRPTRIDLYNDATRGYGRSSGNLMQRVRDNQDYLESLDD
;
A
#
# COMPACT_ATOMS: atom_id res chain seq x y z
N ILE A 1 -32.01 -19.58 -11.93
CA ILE A 1 -30.58 -19.26 -12.10
C ILE A 1 -30.05 -18.85 -10.74
N PHE A 2 -29.11 -19.63 -10.18
CA PHE A 2 -28.65 -19.48 -8.78
C PHE A 2 -28.04 -18.09 -8.47
N GLN A 3 -27.35 -17.47 -9.44
CA GLN A 3 -26.66 -16.19 -9.27
C GLN A 3 -27.37 -15.01 -9.97
N PHE A 4 -28.66 -15.15 -10.28
CA PHE A 4 -29.38 -14.10 -11.00
C PHE A 4 -29.40 -12.75 -10.25
N GLY A 5 -29.75 -12.78 -8.95
CA GLY A 5 -29.79 -11.57 -8.15
C GLY A 5 -28.45 -10.82 -8.08
N PRO A 6 -27.36 -11.46 -7.66
CA PRO A 6 -26.04 -10.84 -7.61
C PRO A 6 -25.58 -10.29 -8.97
N ASN A 7 -25.77 -11.04 -10.06
CA ASN A 7 -25.30 -10.62 -11.38
C ASN A 7 -26.17 -9.56 -12.07
N ALA A 8 -27.50 -9.64 -11.87
CA ALA A 8 -28.43 -8.72 -12.52
C ALA A 8 -28.63 -7.41 -11.76
N TYR A 9 -28.42 -7.40 -10.46
CA TYR A 9 -28.68 -6.23 -9.60
C TYR A 9 -27.44 -5.83 -8.78
N GLY A 10 -26.83 -6.75 -8.05
CA GLY A 10 -25.73 -6.44 -7.15
C GLY A 10 -24.49 -5.89 -7.88
N LYS A 11 -23.94 -6.66 -8.80
CA LYS A 11 -22.74 -6.25 -9.56
C LYS A 11 -22.93 -4.95 -10.33
N PRO A 12 -24.03 -4.72 -11.09
CA PRO A 12 -24.26 -3.44 -11.75
C PRO A 12 -24.43 -2.25 -10.79
N ALA A 13 -25.09 -2.45 -9.67
CA ALA A 13 -25.26 -1.39 -8.68
C ALA A 13 -23.90 -1.00 -8.05
N THR A 14 -23.08 -1.97 -7.70
CA THR A 14 -21.71 -1.74 -7.21
C THR A 14 -20.87 -1.01 -8.25
N ALA A 15 -20.88 -1.46 -9.51
CA ALA A 15 -20.19 -0.80 -10.59
C ALA A 15 -20.58 0.67 -10.76
N LEU A 16 -21.88 0.97 -10.79
CA LEU A 16 -22.37 2.35 -10.93
C LEU A 16 -22.05 3.22 -9.72
N ASN A 17 -22.03 2.65 -8.51
CA ASN A 17 -21.58 3.38 -7.32
C ASN A 17 -20.09 3.71 -7.39
N ILE A 18 -19.25 2.78 -7.79
CA ILE A 18 -17.81 3.01 -7.98
C ILE A 18 -17.59 4.06 -9.07
N LEU A 19 -18.32 3.95 -10.18
CA LEU A 19 -18.24 4.93 -11.26
C LEU A 19 -18.57 6.35 -10.78
N ARG A 20 -19.60 6.46 -9.92
CA ARG A 20 -20.05 7.72 -9.35
C ARG A 20 -19.09 8.30 -8.31
N GLU A 21 -18.64 7.47 -7.38
CA GLU A 21 -17.90 7.96 -6.22
C GLU A 21 -16.38 8.09 -6.50
N THR A 22 -15.82 7.18 -7.30
CA THR A 22 -14.37 7.03 -7.43
C THR A 22 -13.84 7.42 -8.80
N VAL A 23 -14.55 7.07 -9.89
CA VAL A 23 -14.04 7.24 -11.27
C VAL A 23 -14.41 8.61 -11.84
N MET A 24 -15.69 8.95 -11.88
CA MET A 24 -16.19 10.20 -12.48
C MET A 24 -16.35 11.33 -11.47
N GLY A 25 -16.66 11.00 -10.21
CA GLY A 25 -17.15 11.95 -9.22
C GLY A 25 -18.66 12.21 -9.35
N ARG A 26 -19.28 12.60 -8.22
CA ARG A 26 -20.74 12.73 -8.09
C ARG A 26 -21.36 13.70 -9.09
N GLU A 27 -20.76 14.87 -9.25
CA GLU A 27 -21.35 15.94 -10.08
C GLU A 27 -21.43 15.50 -11.54
N LEU A 28 -20.33 14.97 -12.08
CA LEU A 28 -20.26 14.58 -13.48
C LEU A 28 -21.10 13.33 -13.77
N PHE A 29 -21.04 12.34 -12.89
CA PHE A 29 -21.89 11.15 -12.99
C PHE A 29 -23.39 11.52 -12.93
N ASP A 30 -23.79 12.30 -11.96
CA ASP A 30 -25.21 12.69 -11.78
C ASP A 30 -25.72 13.50 -12.97
N PHE A 31 -24.88 14.35 -13.57
CA PHE A 31 -25.20 15.07 -14.80
C PHE A 31 -25.43 14.08 -15.96
N ALA A 32 -24.48 13.19 -16.22
CA ALA A 32 -24.56 12.21 -17.30
C ALA A 32 -25.73 11.25 -17.12
N PHE A 33 -26.00 10.80 -15.91
CA PHE A 33 -27.07 9.89 -15.60
C PHE A 33 -28.46 10.56 -15.74
N LYS A 34 -28.60 11.83 -15.39
CA LYS A 34 -29.81 12.62 -15.66
C LYS A 34 -30.04 12.77 -17.17
N GLU A 35 -28.96 12.99 -17.93
CA GLU A 35 -29.04 13.06 -19.41
C GLU A 35 -29.49 11.72 -20.00
N TYR A 36 -29.03 10.58 -19.46
CA TYR A 36 -29.54 9.28 -19.84
C TYR A 36 -31.03 9.14 -19.57
N GLY A 37 -31.51 9.53 -18.38
CA GLY A 37 -32.93 9.54 -18.04
C GLY A 37 -33.75 10.41 -19.01
N ARG A 38 -33.24 11.61 -19.37
CA ARG A 38 -33.90 12.51 -20.31
C ARG A 38 -33.98 11.95 -21.73
N ARG A 39 -32.91 11.35 -22.26
CA ARG A 39 -32.84 10.81 -23.62
C ARG A 39 -33.71 9.56 -23.80
N TRP A 40 -33.77 8.73 -22.77
CA TRP A 40 -34.34 7.38 -22.85
C TRP A 40 -35.65 7.20 -22.12
N ALA A 41 -36.20 8.23 -21.47
CA ALA A 41 -37.50 8.17 -20.84
C ALA A 41 -38.58 7.63 -21.80
N PHE A 42 -39.35 6.67 -21.32
CA PHE A 42 -40.40 5.97 -22.07
C PHE A 42 -39.94 5.21 -23.34
N LYS A 43 -38.64 5.00 -23.50
CA LYS A 43 -38.06 4.19 -24.58
C LYS A 43 -37.55 2.85 -24.02
N ARG A 44 -36.98 2.01 -24.85
CA ARG A 44 -36.38 0.72 -24.49
C ARG A 44 -34.89 0.74 -24.79
N PRO A 45 -34.05 1.30 -23.92
CA PRO A 45 -32.64 1.35 -24.13
C PRO A 45 -31.98 -0.02 -23.98
N THR A 46 -30.90 -0.22 -24.68
CA THR A 46 -29.96 -1.31 -24.48
C THR A 46 -28.83 -0.88 -23.53
N PRO A 47 -28.04 -1.81 -22.97
CA PRO A 47 -26.86 -1.42 -22.18
C PRO A 47 -25.91 -0.47 -22.93
N ALA A 48 -25.73 -0.66 -24.23
CA ALA A 48 -24.88 0.20 -25.05
C ALA A 48 -25.40 1.66 -25.12
N ASP A 49 -26.71 1.86 -25.00
CA ASP A 49 -27.29 3.21 -24.99
C ASP A 49 -26.98 3.94 -23.67
N LEU A 50 -26.93 3.21 -22.55
CA LEU A 50 -26.45 3.77 -21.29
C LEU A 50 -24.98 4.18 -21.43
N PHE A 51 -24.12 3.26 -21.85
CA PHE A 51 -22.67 3.47 -21.94
C PHE A 51 -22.32 4.68 -22.80
N ARG A 52 -22.84 4.72 -24.02
CA ARG A 52 -22.66 5.86 -24.94
C ARG A 52 -23.19 7.17 -24.36
N THR A 53 -24.35 7.14 -23.71
CA THR A 53 -24.92 8.37 -23.14
C THR A 53 -24.06 8.90 -21.99
N MET A 54 -23.51 8.01 -21.15
CA MET A 54 -22.63 8.39 -20.06
C MET A 54 -21.34 9.03 -20.59
N GLU A 55 -20.74 8.46 -21.63
CA GLU A 55 -19.52 8.99 -22.27
C GLU A 55 -19.78 10.29 -23.04
N ASP A 56 -20.83 10.33 -23.86
CA ASP A 56 -21.22 11.54 -24.60
C ASP A 56 -21.46 12.73 -23.67
N ALA A 57 -22.17 12.51 -22.58
CA ALA A 57 -22.53 13.58 -21.66
C ALA A 57 -21.37 14.03 -20.77
N SER A 58 -20.49 13.12 -20.39
CA SER A 58 -19.35 13.40 -19.49
C SER A 58 -18.07 13.78 -20.25
N SER A 59 -17.95 13.40 -21.51
CA SER A 59 -16.70 13.47 -22.28
C SER A 59 -15.54 12.67 -21.67
N VAL A 60 -15.85 11.63 -20.89
CA VAL A 60 -14.89 10.72 -20.26
C VAL A 60 -14.88 9.40 -21.02
N ASP A 61 -13.69 8.89 -21.35
CA ASP A 61 -13.52 7.55 -21.92
C ASP A 61 -13.71 6.49 -20.81
N LEU A 62 -14.78 5.72 -20.92
CA LEU A 62 -15.16 4.68 -19.97
C LEU A 62 -15.18 3.27 -20.60
N ASP A 63 -14.67 3.12 -21.82
CA ASP A 63 -14.63 1.83 -22.53
C ASP A 63 -13.97 0.73 -21.70
N TRP A 64 -12.88 1.05 -21.00
CA TRP A 64 -12.18 0.14 -20.09
C TRP A 64 -13.08 -0.33 -18.95
N PHE A 65 -13.89 0.58 -18.40
CA PHE A 65 -14.80 0.31 -17.28
C PHE A 65 -15.96 -0.59 -17.72
N TRP A 66 -16.64 -0.21 -18.80
CA TRP A 66 -17.76 -0.98 -19.34
C TRP A 66 -17.32 -2.38 -19.74
N ARG A 67 -16.18 -2.50 -20.42
CA ARG A 67 -15.62 -3.78 -20.84
C ARG A 67 -15.35 -4.68 -19.62
N GLY A 68 -14.67 -4.19 -18.62
CA GLY A 68 -14.32 -4.97 -17.43
C GLY A 68 -15.55 -5.39 -16.63
N TRP A 69 -16.40 -4.43 -16.26
CA TRP A 69 -17.52 -4.70 -15.37
C TRP A 69 -18.68 -5.48 -16.01
N PHE A 70 -18.92 -5.32 -17.30
CA PHE A 70 -20.13 -5.85 -17.96
C PHE A 70 -19.87 -6.92 -19.02
N TYR A 71 -18.64 -7.07 -19.52
CA TYR A 71 -18.33 -8.01 -20.61
C TYR A 71 -17.28 -9.07 -20.26
N THR A 72 -16.71 -9.03 -19.05
CA THR A 72 -15.79 -10.08 -18.58
C THR A 72 -16.31 -10.72 -17.30
N ASN A 73 -15.65 -11.84 -16.91
CA ASN A 73 -15.86 -12.50 -15.62
C ASN A 73 -14.84 -12.05 -14.58
N ASP A 74 -14.04 -11.05 -14.90
CA ASP A 74 -13.02 -10.52 -14.01
C ASP A 74 -13.65 -9.85 -12.79
N HIS A 75 -12.87 -9.71 -11.74
CA HIS A 75 -13.23 -9.07 -10.49
C HIS A 75 -12.13 -8.11 -10.06
N VAL A 76 -12.39 -7.31 -9.07
CA VAL A 76 -11.37 -6.45 -8.47
C VAL A 76 -10.61 -7.26 -7.43
N ASP A 77 -9.33 -7.40 -7.62
CA ASP A 77 -8.37 -7.94 -6.66
C ASP A 77 -7.03 -7.29 -7.00
N LEU A 78 -6.73 -6.22 -6.28
CA LEU A 78 -5.51 -5.43 -6.42
C LEU A 78 -4.62 -5.69 -5.21
N ALA A 79 -3.35 -5.95 -5.42
CA ALA A 79 -2.40 -6.21 -4.35
C ALA A 79 -1.29 -5.17 -4.31
N LEU A 80 -0.86 -4.83 -3.12
CA LEU A 80 0.39 -4.15 -2.86
C LEU A 80 1.48 -5.22 -2.67
N SER A 81 2.20 -5.58 -3.77
CA SER A 81 3.08 -6.75 -3.80
C SER A 81 4.46 -6.48 -3.23
N ASP A 82 5.04 -5.32 -3.53
CA ASP A 82 6.37 -4.94 -3.06
C ASP A 82 6.46 -3.47 -2.68
N ILE A 83 7.28 -3.18 -1.69
CA ILE A 83 7.57 -1.83 -1.20
C ILE A 83 9.07 -1.70 -1.00
N GLN A 84 9.65 -0.71 -1.68
CA GLN A 84 11.03 -0.33 -1.47
C GLN A 84 11.05 1.13 -1.01
N TRP A 85 11.67 1.35 0.13
CA TRP A 85 11.86 2.68 0.69
C TRP A 85 13.27 3.15 0.41
N TYR A 86 13.37 4.37 -0.08
CA TYR A 86 14.63 5.04 -0.33
C TYR A 86 14.64 6.40 0.36
N GLN A 87 15.77 6.76 0.87
CA GLN A 87 16.08 8.08 1.38
C GLN A 87 17.29 8.61 0.62
N ILE A 88 17.34 9.91 0.40
CA ILE A 88 18.54 10.52 -0.18
C ILE A 88 19.61 10.50 0.90
N SER A 89 20.74 9.84 0.61
CA SER A 89 21.92 9.94 1.46
C SER A 89 22.45 11.38 1.42
N THR A 90 22.70 11.94 2.57
CA THR A 90 23.28 13.27 2.66
C THR A 90 24.73 13.30 2.21
N GLY A 91 25.43 12.16 2.26
CA GLY A 91 26.87 12.05 2.08
C GLY A 91 27.67 12.66 3.24
N ASP A 92 26.99 13.21 4.24
CA ASP A 92 27.64 13.80 5.42
C ASP A 92 28.20 12.68 6.30
N PRO A 93 29.53 12.59 6.48
CA PRO A 93 30.12 11.52 7.28
C PRO A 93 29.69 11.55 8.75
N ASP A 94 29.31 12.73 9.28
CA ASP A 94 28.81 12.87 10.64
C ASP A 94 27.37 12.30 10.80
N VAL A 95 26.64 12.11 9.70
CA VAL A 95 25.30 11.48 9.66
C VAL A 95 25.38 10.02 9.22
N GLU A 96 26.07 9.75 8.11
CA GLU A 96 26.07 8.42 7.47
C GLU A 96 26.84 7.36 8.28
N LYS A 97 27.93 7.70 8.92
CA LYS A 97 28.71 6.74 9.71
C LYS A 97 28.01 6.24 10.96
N PRO A 98 27.39 7.12 11.77
CA PRO A 98 26.52 6.65 12.87
C PRO A 98 25.37 5.78 12.39
N LEU A 99 24.69 6.14 11.29
CA LEU A 99 23.60 5.33 10.72
C LEU A 99 24.10 3.95 10.28
N ALA A 100 25.22 3.88 9.56
CA ALA A 100 25.85 2.63 9.14
C ALA A 100 26.27 1.75 10.33
N LYS A 101 26.69 2.36 11.44
CA LYS A 101 26.96 1.65 12.68
C LYS A 101 25.69 1.08 13.31
N ASP A 102 24.64 1.89 13.41
CA ASP A 102 23.35 1.46 13.97
C ASP A 102 22.73 0.33 13.14
N GLU A 103 22.83 0.40 11.80
CA GLU A 103 22.43 -0.68 10.90
C GLU A 103 23.22 -1.97 11.15
N LYS A 104 24.54 -1.85 11.30
CA LYS A 104 25.41 -2.98 11.60
C LYS A 104 25.10 -3.60 12.95
N ASP A 105 24.87 -2.78 13.97
CA ASP A 105 24.54 -3.21 15.32
C ASP A 105 23.14 -3.87 15.40
N ALA A 106 22.23 -3.54 14.45
CA ALA A 106 20.92 -4.16 14.31
C ALA A 106 20.93 -5.49 13.57
N GLU A 107 22.03 -5.84 12.85
CA GLU A 107 22.15 -7.14 12.19
C GLU A 107 22.08 -8.29 13.21
N PRO A 108 21.47 -9.43 12.85
CA PRO A 108 21.49 -10.62 13.71
C PRO A 108 22.92 -11.07 13.98
N VAL A 109 23.23 -11.32 15.26
CA VAL A 109 24.55 -11.81 15.67
C VAL A 109 24.83 -13.19 15.06
N ASP A 110 26.00 -13.38 14.45
CA ASP A 110 26.39 -14.68 13.92
C ASP A 110 26.48 -15.71 15.06
N ILE A 111 25.90 -16.87 14.84
CA ILE A 111 25.91 -17.98 15.80
C ILE A 111 27.34 -18.40 16.18
N ALA A 112 28.31 -18.21 15.29
CA ALA A 112 29.71 -18.48 15.59
C ALA A 112 30.23 -17.56 16.70
N LEU A 113 29.90 -16.25 16.63
CA LEU A 113 30.31 -15.28 17.67
C LEU A 113 29.66 -15.61 19.01
N VAL A 114 28.38 -15.98 19.02
CA VAL A 114 27.68 -16.38 20.28
C VAL A 114 28.36 -17.61 20.92
N ARG A 115 28.75 -18.58 20.08
CA ARG A 115 29.46 -19.78 20.57
C ARG A 115 30.88 -19.49 21.00
N ASP A 116 31.56 -18.60 20.29
CA ASP A 116 32.93 -18.20 20.66
C ASP A 116 32.95 -17.52 22.04
N GLU A 117 31.98 -16.66 22.33
CA GLU A 117 31.82 -16.05 23.65
C GLU A 117 31.60 -17.08 24.76
N GLU A 118 30.90 -18.21 24.46
CA GLU A 118 30.68 -19.30 25.45
C GLU A 118 31.91 -20.19 25.69
N TYR A 119 32.72 -20.42 24.62
CA TYR A 119 33.78 -21.42 24.63
C TYR A 119 35.21 -20.85 24.69
N ILE A 120 35.40 -19.58 24.31
CA ILE A 120 36.70 -18.92 24.26
C ILE A 120 36.80 -17.93 25.43
N ALA A 121 37.51 -18.31 26.49
CA ALA A 121 37.65 -17.48 27.68
C ALA A 121 38.53 -16.24 27.47
N GLU A 122 39.46 -16.29 26.50
CA GLU A 122 40.36 -15.20 26.16
C GLU A 122 40.73 -15.29 24.68
N SER A 123 40.56 -14.20 23.93
CA SER A 123 40.95 -14.14 22.52
C SER A 123 42.49 -14.08 22.38
N ARG A 124 42.98 -14.40 21.16
CA ARG A 124 44.41 -14.33 20.88
C ARG A 124 44.97 -12.90 20.98
N LEU A 125 44.16 -11.90 20.68
CA LEU A 125 44.55 -10.50 20.79
C LEU A 125 44.61 -10.02 22.24
N GLU A 126 43.72 -10.52 23.08
CA GLU A 126 43.75 -10.24 24.53
C GLU A 126 44.98 -10.89 25.17
N ALA A 127 45.26 -12.16 24.82
CA ALA A 127 46.41 -12.89 25.31
C ALA A 127 47.76 -12.34 24.84
N ARG A 128 47.77 -11.65 23.69
CA ARG A 128 48.97 -11.11 23.06
C ARG A 128 48.72 -9.71 22.49
N PRO A 129 48.72 -8.67 23.36
CA PRO A 129 48.45 -7.28 22.93
C PRO A 129 49.46 -6.74 21.88
N GLU A 130 50.65 -7.35 21.78
CA GLU A 130 51.67 -6.99 20.78
C GLU A 130 51.24 -7.33 19.33
N LEU A 131 50.16 -8.12 19.15
CA LEU A 131 49.61 -8.42 17.83
C LEU A 131 48.60 -7.39 17.35
N ASN A 132 48.22 -6.44 18.22
CA ASN A 132 47.38 -5.34 17.82
C ASN A 132 48.09 -4.44 16.80
N ASP A 133 47.45 -4.19 15.70
CA ASP A 133 47.91 -3.30 14.63
C ASP A 133 46.84 -2.25 14.32
N HIS A 134 47.05 -1.47 13.28
CA HIS A 134 46.11 -0.46 12.83
C HIS A 134 44.74 -1.06 12.52
N TYR A 135 44.67 -2.22 11.89
CA TYR A 135 43.40 -2.85 11.47
C TYR A 135 42.55 -3.39 12.63
N THR A 136 43.19 -3.70 13.77
CA THR A 136 42.50 -4.20 14.98
C THR A 136 42.07 -3.06 15.90
N THR A 137 42.66 -1.86 15.73
CA THR A 137 42.39 -0.71 16.62
C THR A 137 41.60 0.41 15.99
N VAL A 138 41.47 0.41 14.67
CA VAL A 138 40.69 1.43 13.95
C VAL A 138 39.18 1.17 14.07
N ASP A 139 38.44 2.17 14.50
CA ASP A 139 36.99 2.20 14.37
C ASP A 139 36.60 2.65 12.95
N PRO A 140 36.03 1.75 12.11
CA PRO A 140 35.64 2.10 10.74
C PRO A 140 34.51 3.13 10.68
N TYR A 141 33.77 3.31 11.77
CA TYR A 141 32.68 4.28 11.89
C TYR A 141 33.12 5.62 12.49
N ALA A 142 34.39 5.75 12.93
CA ALA A 142 34.91 7.05 13.37
C ALA A 142 35.02 8.01 12.17
N VAL A 143 34.49 9.21 12.34
CA VAL A 143 34.57 10.26 11.30
C VAL A 143 35.95 10.91 11.32
N MET A 144 36.63 10.91 10.16
CA MET A 144 37.93 11.52 9.98
C MET A 144 37.78 12.96 9.43
N GLU A 145 38.75 13.83 9.77
CA GLU A 145 38.73 15.22 9.32
C GLU A 145 38.84 15.34 7.79
N ILE A 146 39.53 14.40 7.15
CA ILE A 146 39.63 14.38 5.68
C ILE A 146 38.26 14.16 5.03
N GLU A 147 37.44 13.29 5.61
CA GLU A 147 36.10 13.00 5.09
C GLU A 147 35.16 14.20 5.23
N ARG A 148 35.27 14.95 6.33
CA ARG A 148 34.54 16.20 6.51
C ARG A 148 34.96 17.26 5.49
N SER A 149 36.25 17.36 5.21
CA SER A 149 36.76 18.29 4.20
C SER A 149 36.26 17.93 2.79
N GLU A 150 36.30 16.64 2.43
CA GLU A 150 35.81 16.14 1.15
C GLU A 150 34.30 16.40 1.01
N TYR A 151 33.52 16.22 2.08
CA TYR A 151 32.09 16.53 2.10
C TYR A 151 31.84 18.03 1.92
N GLN A 152 32.61 18.91 2.59
CA GLN A 152 32.49 20.36 2.42
C GLN A 152 32.78 20.79 0.98
N ASP A 153 33.82 20.21 0.36
CA ASP A 153 34.14 20.46 -1.04
C ASP A 153 33.02 19.98 -1.98
N TYR A 154 32.43 18.82 -1.68
CA TYR A 154 31.30 18.29 -2.42
C TYR A 154 30.08 19.24 -2.33
N VAL A 155 29.69 19.65 -1.13
CA VAL A 155 28.56 20.58 -0.92
C VAL A 155 28.80 21.94 -1.59
N ALA A 156 30.03 22.44 -1.57
CA ALA A 156 30.40 23.71 -2.22
C ALA A 156 30.33 23.65 -3.75
N ALA A 157 30.35 22.45 -4.33
CA ALA A 157 30.25 22.23 -5.79
C ALA A 157 28.81 22.07 -6.28
N LEU A 158 27.83 21.87 -5.37
CA LEU A 158 26.42 21.68 -5.71
C LEU A 158 25.75 23.01 -6.11
N ASP A 159 24.78 22.95 -7.02
CA ASP A 159 23.90 24.06 -7.30
C ASP A 159 22.76 24.20 -6.25
N GLU A 160 21.97 25.27 -6.36
CA GLU A 160 20.89 25.57 -5.40
C GLU A 160 19.80 24.48 -5.39
N ASP A 161 19.47 23.90 -6.56
CA ASP A 161 18.43 22.87 -6.69
C ASP A 161 18.91 21.52 -6.11
N GLU A 162 20.17 21.17 -6.38
CA GLU A 162 20.83 19.99 -5.83
C GLU A 162 20.95 20.07 -4.30
N LEU A 163 21.36 21.23 -3.78
CA LEU A 163 21.45 21.46 -2.36
C LEU A 163 20.08 21.40 -1.66
N ALA A 164 19.04 21.97 -2.30
CA ALA A 164 17.67 21.89 -1.81
C ALA A 164 17.15 20.44 -1.80
N MET A 165 17.54 19.63 -2.79
CA MET A 165 17.17 18.22 -2.84
C MET A 165 17.89 17.41 -1.76
N LEU A 166 19.19 17.61 -1.58
CA LEU A 166 20.01 16.95 -0.57
C LEU A 166 19.48 17.23 0.85
N SER A 167 19.08 18.48 1.13
CA SER A 167 18.55 18.91 2.42
C SER A 167 17.05 18.66 2.62
N SER A 168 16.36 18.11 1.61
CA SER A 168 14.89 18.03 1.62
C SER A 168 14.31 17.07 2.66
N GLY A 169 15.06 16.10 3.14
CA GLY A 169 14.59 15.06 4.07
C GLY A 169 13.41 14.24 3.53
N LYS A 170 13.22 14.22 2.20
CA LYS A 170 12.12 13.51 1.57
C LYS A 170 12.37 12.01 1.55
N HIS A 171 11.29 11.25 1.67
CA HIS A 171 11.27 9.81 1.56
C HIS A 171 10.66 9.39 0.22
N PHE A 172 11.21 8.35 -0.38
CA PHE A 172 10.79 7.83 -1.68
C PHE A 172 10.32 6.39 -1.49
N TYR A 173 9.04 6.15 -1.77
CA TYR A 173 8.45 4.81 -1.69
C TYR A 173 8.18 4.33 -3.10
N GLN A 174 8.91 3.32 -3.53
CA GLN A 174 8.63 2.58 -4.75
C GLN A 174 7.65 1.46 -4.41
N LEU A 175 6.42 1.60 -4.87
CA LEU A 175 5.36 0.65 -4.64
C LEU A 175 5.08 -0.13 -5.92
N THR A 176 5.00 -1.45 -5.80
CA THR A 176 4.58 -2.34 -6.88
C THR A 176 3.18 -2.85 -6.60
N PHE A 177 2.31 -2.66 -7.57
CA PHE A 177 0.90 -3.07 -7.51
C PHE A 177 0.66 -4.17 -8.52
N GLU A 178 -0.08 -5.21 -8.11
CA GLU A 178 -0.53 -6.29 -8.98
C GLU A 178 -2.04 -6.26 -9.18
N ASN A 179 -2.49 -6.52 -10.40
CA ASN A 179 -3.89 -6.76 -10.73
C ASN A 179 -4.11 -8.28 -10.85
N ILE A 180 -4.53 -8.89 -9.76
CA ILE A 180 -4.76 -10.35 -9.64
C ILE A 180 -6.10 -10.71 -10.27
N GLY A 181 -7.13 -9.91 -10.01
CA GLY A 181 -8.51 -10.17 -10.43
C GLY A 181 -8.81 -9.88 -11.90
N GLY A 182 -7.91 -9.17 -12.58
CA GLY A 182 -8.02 -8.84 -14.00
C GLY A 182 -8.79 -7.56 -14.32
N LEU A 183 -9.65 -7.09 -13.42
CA LEU A 183 -10.42 -5.86 -13.61
C LEU A 183 -9.57 -4.66 -13.20
N VAL A 184 -9.25 -3.80 -14.16
CA VAL A 184 -8.43 -2.61 -13.90
C VAL A 184 -9.22 -1.54 -13.16
N MET A 185 -8.60 -0.92 -12.15
CA MET A 185 -9.19 0.13 -11.34
C MET A 185 -8.15 1.22 -11.03
N PRO A 186 -8.58 2.46 -10.72
CA PRO A 186 -7.66 3.45 -10.19
C PRO A 186 -7.06 2.97 -8.87
N LEU A 187 -5.87 3.46 -8.51
CA LEU A 187 -5.25 3.14 -7.24
C LEU A 187 -5.52 4.27 -6.23
N VAL A 188 -6.01 3.91 -5.07
CA VAL A 188 -6.19 4.83 -3.93
C VAL A 188 -5.25 4.37 -2.82
N VAL A 189 -4.20 5.14 -2.55
CA VAL A 189 -3.15 4.76 -1.61
C VAL A 189 -3.10 5.75 -0.46
N GLU A 190 -3.25 5.26 0.76
CA GLU A 190 -3.09 6.05 1.98
C GLU A 190 -1.72 5.76 2.61
N PHE A 191 -1.01 6.83 2.93
CA PHE A 191 0.21 6.81 3.74
C PHE A 191 -0.13 7.30 5.15
N THR A 192 0.22 6.53 6.17
CA THR A 192 0.20 6.96 7.57
C THR A 192 1.64 7.22 7.99
N TYR A 193 1.93 8.42 8.47
CA TYR A 193 3.27 8.84 8.86
C TYR A 193 3.58 8.58 10.33
N THR A 194 4.85 8.70 10.70
CA THR A 194 5.34 8.51 12.08
C THR A 194 4.66 9.41 13.10
N ASP A 195 4.19 10.59 12.71
CA ASP A 195 3.43 11.51 13.56
C ASP A 195 1.92 11.24 13.61
N GLY A 196 1.46 10.17 12.98
CA GLY A 196 0.05 9.77 12.90
C GLY A 196 -0.78 10.56 11.87
N THR A 197 -0.20 11.51 11.15
CA THR A 197 -0.91 12.16 10.04
C THR A 197 -1.04 11.25 8.83
N THR A 198 -2.08 11.44 8.03
CA THR A 198 -2.33 10.63 6.82
C THR A 198 -2.36 11.49 5.57
N ASP A 199 -1.97 10.89 4.44
CA ASP A 199 -2.04 11.47 3.11
C ASP A 199 -2.59 10.44 2.13
N VAL A 200 -3.61 10.82 1.35
CA VAL A 200 -4.26 9.94 0.38
C VAL A 200 -3.90 10.36 -1.03
N ARG A 201 -3.29 9.45 -1.77
CA ARG A 201 -2.90 9.63 -3.17
C ARG A 201 -3.80 8.83 -4.08
N ARG A 202 -4.39 9.50 -5.07
CA ARG A 202 -5.21 8.88 -6.11
C ARG A 202 -4.42 8.81 -7.40
N VAL A 203 -4.27 7.62 -7.94
CA VAL A 203 -3.59 7.38 -9.22
C VAL A 203 -4.63 6.91 -10.22
N PRO A 204 -4.77 7.61 -11.34
CA PRO A 204 -5.79 7.29 -12.33
C PRO A 204 -5.54 5.93 -13.00
N VAL A 205 -6.59 5.35 -13.56
CA VAL A 205 -6.59 4.00 -14.16
C VAL A 205 -5.59 3.83 -15.30
N GLU A 206 -5.22 4.91 -15.95
CA GLU A 206 -4.24 4.95 -17.04
C GLU A 206 -2.86 4.40 -16.66
N ILE A 207 -2.58 4.28 -15.35
CA ILE A 207 -1.35 3.64 -14.87
C ILE A 207 -1.20 2.21 -15.43
N TRP A 208 -2.31 1.50 -15.64
CA TRP A 208 -2.34 0.14 -16.17
C TRP A 208 -2.17 0.04 -17.69
N ARG A 209 -2.07 1.17 -18.39
CA ARG A 209 -2.07 1.20 -19.88
C ARG A 209 -0.91 0.42 -20.51
N LYS A 210 0.24 0.35 -19.85
CA LYS A 210 1.44 -0.35 -20.35
C LYS A 210 1.65 -1.75 -19.79
N GLY A 211 1.08 -2.04 -18.62
CA GLY A 211 1.21 -3.32 -17.94
C GLY A 211 -0.09 -3.64 -17.22
N GLY A 212 -0.94 -4.49 -17.83
CA GLY A 212 -2.26 -4.79 -17.26
C GLY A 212 -2.25 -5.66 -16.01
N LYS A 213 -1.09 -6.24 -15.64
CA LYS A 213 -0.98 -7.14 -14.48
C LYS A 213 -0.14 -6.57 -13.35
N GLU A 214 0.87 -5.81 -13.65
CA GLU A 214 1.78 -5.26 -12.66
C GLU A 214 2.20 -3.85 -13.06
N VAL A 215 2.33 -2.99 -12.07
CA VAL A 215 2.82 -1.62 -12.26
C VAL A 215 3.57 -1.14 -11.03
N THR A 216 4.69 -0.47 -11.26
CA THR A 216 5.49 0.14 -10.22
C THR A 216 5.41 1.65 -10.31
N LYS A 217 5.26 2.32 -9.15
CA LYS A 217 5.21 3.79 -9.05
C LYS A 217 5.98 4.27 -7.83
N VAL A 218 6.75 5.34 -8.04
CA VAL A 218 7.43 6.03 -6.94
C VAL A 218 6.55 7.16 -6.40
N PHE A 219 6.41 7.18 -5.09
CA PHE A 219 5.75 8.24 -4.34
C PHE A 219 6.78 8.98 -3.49
N VAL A 220 6.69 10.29 -3.50
CA VAL A 220 7.54 11.16 -2.67
C VAL A 220 6.71 11.65 -1.50
N THR A 221 7.18 11.42 -0.29
CA THR A 221 6.52 11.83 0.95
C THR A 221 7.42 12.75 1.78
N PRO A 222 6.84 13.68 2.53
CA PRO A 222 7.60 14.61 3.37
C PRO A 222 8.10 13.97 4.67
N LYS A 223 7.58 12.79 5.02
CA LYS A 223 7.86 12.09 6.27
C LYS A 223 7.93 10.61 6.00
N GLU A 224 8.56 9.88 6.91
CA GLU A 224 8.56 8.42 6.90
C GLU A 224 7.15 7.86 7.13
N ALA A 225 6.77 6.90 6.31
CA ALA A 225 5.49 6.20 6.43
C ALA A 225 5.64 4.95 7.31
N THR A 226 4.80 4.83 8.30
CA THR A 226 4.70 3.65 9.17
C THR A 226 3.70 2.62 8.64
N ARG A 227 2.77 3.07 7.80
CA ARG A 227 1.75 2.22 7.19
C ARG A 227 1.37 2.74 5.82
N ILE A 228 1.14 1.82 4.88
CA ILE A 228 0.64 2.11 3.54
C ILE A 228 -0.55 1.17 3.28
N VAL A 229 -1.66 1.73 2.81
CA VAL A 229 -2.89 0.97 2.55
C VAL A 229 -3.42 1.28 1.17
N LEU A 230 -3.69 0.24 0.40
CA LEU A 230 -4.43 0.32 -0.87
C LEU A 230 -5.93 0.21 -0.57
N ASP A 231 -6.72 1.05 -1.19
CA ASP A 231 -8.18 1.17 -0.99
C ASP A 231 -8.61 1.33 0.48
N PRO A 232 -8.12 2.37 1.19
CA PRO A 232 -8.38 2.57 2.62
C PRO A 232 -9.86 2.77 2.95
N PHE A 233 -10.67 3.22 1.98
CA PHE A 233 -12.10 3.51 2.14
C PHE A 233 -13.00 2.40 1.60
N LEU A 234 -12.45 1.30 1.11
CA LEU A 234 -13.18 0.18 0.49
C LEU A 234 -14.10 0.63 -0.66
N GLU A 235 -13.61 1.56 -1.46
CA GLU A 235 -14.39 2.18 -2.54
C GLU A 235 -14.25 1.44 -3.89
N LEU A 236 -13.35 0.46 -4.00
CA LEU A 236 -13.06 -0.27 -5.24
C LEU A 236 -13.74 -1.66 -5.32
N ALA A 237 -14.35 -2.13 -4.24
CA ALA A 237 -14.94 -3.46 -4.11
C ALA A 237 -13.92 -4.60 -4.30
N ASP A 238 -12.73 -4.43 -3.76
CA ASP A 238 -11.68 -5.43 -3.74
C ASP A 238 -12.13 -6.69 -2.98
N THR A 239 -11.80 -7.85 -3.54
CA THR A 239 -12.25 -9.15 -3.01
C THR A 239 -11.27 -9.75 -2.00
N ASP A 240 -9.98 -9.34 -2.00
CA ASP A 240 -8.99 -9.75 -1.03
C ASP A 240 -8.26 -8.57 -0.39
N LEU A 241 -8.76 -8.13 0.76
CA LEU A 241 -8.16 -7.03 1.51
C LEU A 241 -6.89 -7.42 2.29
N SER A 242 -6.52 -8.69 2.33
CA SER A 242 -5.36 -9.17 3.10
C SER A 242 -4.03 -8.80 2.46
N ASN A 243 -4.04 -8.50 1.15
CA ASN A 243 -2.87 -8.12 0.36
C ASN A 243 -2.74 -6.59 0.14
N ASN A 244 -3.64 -5.78 0.72
CA ASN A 244 -3.78 -4.35 0.49
C ASN A 244 -3.02 -3.46 1.48
N ALA A 245 -2.29 -4.00 2.43
CA ALA A 245 -1.64 -3.20 3.47
C ALA A 245 -0.18 -3.57 3.69
N TRP A 246 0.61 -2.54 4.02
CA TRP A 246 1.96 -2.71 4.54
C TRP A 246 2.11 -1.90 5.86
N PRO A 247 2.71 -2.46 6.91
CA PRO A 247 3.04 -3.89 7.05
C PRO A 247 1.82 -4.78 6.85
N ARG A 248 2.04 -5.99 6.32
CA ARG A 248 0.92 -6.91 6.06
C ARG A 248 0.14 -7.18 7.33
N ASN A 249 -1.17 -7.13 7.25
CA ASN A 249 -2.03 -7.50 8.36
C ASN A 249 -1.74 -8.94 8.80
N VAL A 250 -1.70 -9.14 10.11
CA VAL A 250 -1.57 -10.50 10.65
C VAL A 250 -2.75 -11.31 10.15
N ARG A 251 -2.45 -12.40 9.45
CA ARG A 251 -3.52 -13.30 8.97
C ARG A 251 -4.35 -13.78 10.16
N PRO A 252 -5.67 -13.85 10.00
CA PRO A 252 -6.53 -14.39 11.05
C PRO A 252 -6.05 -15.79 11.46
N THR A 253 -6.17 -16.11 12.72
CA THR A 253 -5.78 -17.44 13.24
C THR A 253 -6.67 -18.51 12.59
N ARG A 254 -6.24 -19.79 12.66
CA ARG A 254 -7.09 -20.91 12.20
C ARG A 254 -8.45 -20.92 12.89
N ILE A 255 -8.52 -20.43 14.12
CA ILE A 255 -9.77 -20.31 14.90
C ILE A 255 -10.67 -19.24 14.31
N ASP A 256 -10.11 -18.08 13.93
CA ASP A 256 -10.88 -17.00 13.31
C ASP A 256 -11.44 -17.45 11.95
N LEU A 257 -10.62 -18.09 11.11
CA LEU A 257 -11.07 -18.67 9.84
C LEU A 257 -12.15 -19.74 10.02
N TYR A 258 -12.03 -20.58 11.05
CA TYR A 258 -13.05 -21.56 11.36
C TYR A 258 -14.36 -20.91 11.83
N ASN A 259 -14.26 -19.89 12.68
CA ASN A 259 -15.42 -19.13 13.17
C ASN A 259 -16.13 -18.37 12.03
N ASP A 260 -15.37 -17.79 11.11
CA ASP A 260 -15.93 -17.11 9.94
C ASP A 260 -16.59 -18.11 8.97
N ALA A 261 -15.97 -19.24 8.72
CA ALA A 261 -16.54 -20.32 7.89
C ALA A 261 -17.84 -20.88 8.51
N THR A 262 -17.87 -21.06 9.83
CA THR A 262 -19.08 -21.53 10.54
C THR A 262 -20.16 -20.47 10.63
N ARG A 263 -19.82 -19.18 10.70
CA ARG A 263 -20.75 -18.07 10.63
C ARG A 263 -21.39 -17.92 9.25
N GLY A 264 -20.62 -18.20 8.18
CA GLY A 264 -21.10 -18.12 6.79
C GLY A 264 -22.09 -19.22 6.40
N TYR A 265 -21.98 -20.41 6.97
CA TYR A 265 -22.81 -21.57 6.62
C TYR A 265 -24.07 -21.76 7.48
N GLY A 266 -24.23 -21.06 8.59
CA GLY A 266 -25.25 -21.34 9.59
C GLY A 266 -26.28 -20.25 9.90
N ARG A 267 -26.20 -19.04 9.34
CA ARG A 267 -27.04 -17.94 9.79
C ARG A 267 -27.64 -17.07 8.68
N SER A 268 -28.58 -17.60 7.94
CA SER A 268 -29.45 -16.79 7.09
C SER A 268 -30.74 -16.31 7.78
N SER A 269 -30.93 -16.47 9.09
CA SER A 269 -32.20 -16.14 9.75
C SER A 269 -32.14 -15.53 11.15
N GLY A 270 -31.02 -15.00 11.59
CA GLY A 270 -30.97 -14.23 12.86
C GLY A 270 -31.54 -12.83 12.68
N ASN A 271 -32.63 -12.50 13.43
CA ASN A 271 -33.14 -11.12 13.56
C ASN A 271 -32.01 -10.20 14.03
N LEU A 272 -31.97 -8.95 13.52
CA LEU A 272 -30.95 -7.95 13.89
C LEU A 272 -30.78 -7.82 15.40
N MET A 273 -31.84 -7.92 16.15
CA MET A 273 -31.90 -7.90 17.62
C MET A 273 -31.15 -9.11 18.26
N GLN A 274 -31.23 -10.28 17.63
CA GLN A 274 -30.47 -11.44 18.10
C GLN A 274 -28.97 -11.29 17.88
N ARG A 275 -28.55 -10.67 16.77
CA ARG A 275 -27.13 -10.37 16.50
C ARG A 275 -26.54 -9.36 17.48
N VAL A 276 -27.32 -8.35 17.87
CA VAL A 276 -26.91 -7.36 18.87
C VAL A 276 -26.74 -8.02 20.24
N ARG A 277 -27.64 -8.92 20.61
CA ARG A 277 -27.61 -9.65 21.87
C ARG A 277 -26.44 -10.64 21.94
N ASP A 278 -26.23 -11.42 20.87
CA ASP A 278 -25.10 -12.34 20.75
C ASP A 278 -23.74 -11.60 20.82
N ASN A 279 -23.68 -10.35 20.34
CA ASN A 279 -22.48 -9.52 20.41
C ASN A 279 -22.28 -8.89 21.80
N GLN A 280 -23.36 -8.57 22.54
CA GLN A 280 -23.28 -8.09 23.90
C GLN A 280 -22.85 -9.22 24.84
N ASP A 281 -23.42 -10.41 24.73
CA ASP A 281 -23.04 -11.61 25.50
C ASP A 281 -21.56 -11.99 25.24
N TYR A 282 -21.04 -11.77 24.03
CA TYR A 282 -19.62 -11.99 23.71
C TYR A 282 -18.70 -10.95 24.37
N LEU A 283 -19.08 -9.68 24.39
CA LEU A 283 -18.29 -8.61 25.02
C LEU A 283 -18.26 -8.75 26.54
N GLU A 284 -19.39 -9.12 27.16
CA GLU A 284 -19.45 -9.40 28.59
C GLU A 284 -18.61 -10.62 29.01
N SER A 285 -18.42 -11.62 28.12
CA SER A 285 -17.57 -12.79 28.37
C SER A 285 -16.06 -12.51 28.29
N LEU A 286 -15.64 -11.33 27.83
CA LEU A 286 -14.25 -10.90 27.76
C LEU A 286 -13.81 -10.08 28.98
N ASP A 287 -14.78 -9.62 29.80
CA ASP A 287 -14.53 -8.83 31.02
C ASP A 287 -14.54 -9.69 32.32
N ASP A 288 -14.83 -11.00 32.21
CA ASP A 288 -14.65 -12.02 33.25
C ASP A 288 -13.34 -12.84 33.03
#